data_766d034dd156c7e620019b9cc4a45fc9
#
_entry.id   766d034dd156c7e620019b9cc4a45fc9
#
_cell.length_a   1.000
_cell.length_b   1.000
_cell.length_c   1.000
_cell.angle_alpha   90.00
_cell.angle_beta   90.00
_cell.angle_gamma   90.00
#
_symmetry.space_group_name_H-M   'P 1'
#
loop_
_entity.id
_entity.type
_entity.pdbx_description
1 polymer ?
#
loop_
_entity_poly.entity_id
_entity_poly.type
_entity_poly.pdbx_seq_one_letter_code
_entity_poly.pdbx_strand_id
1 'polypeptide(L)'
;MSKNNKPTTGQSTIALNKKAKFDFFLGDRIEAGLVLEGWEVKALRAGKAQIADAHVIVKDGEAWLLGAVITPLLQASSHVKPDPTRTRKLLLHEHELARLIGQVERKGFTIVPTAMYFKRGRVKLEIALGEGKKAHDKRATLKDRDWKRDKARIVRHTI
;
A
#
# COMPACT_ATOMS: atom_id res chain seq x y z
N MET A 1 -10.34 -17.39 -4.86
CA MET A 1 -8.99 -17.89 -5.20
C MET A 1 -8.02 -16.73 -5.18
N SER A 2 -7.13 -16.69 -4.21
CA SER A 2 -6.04 -15.73 -4.24
C SER A 2 -5.04 -16.19 -5.29
N LYS A 3 -5.01 -15.52 -6.43
CA LYS A 3 -3.88 -15.66 -7.34
C LYS A 3 -2.65 -15.14 -6.61
N ASN A 4 -1.73 -16.03 -6.28
CA ASN A 4 -0.38 -15.65 -5.88
C ASN A 4 0.20 -14.84 -7.04
N ASN A 5 0.08 -13.53 -6.98
CA ASN A 5 0.80 -12.65 -7.87
C ASN A 5 2.28 -12.74 -7.48
N LYS A 6 2.98 -13.71 -8.06
CA LYS A 6 4.44 -13.63 -8.11
C LYS A 6 4.81 -12.31 -8.77
N PRO A 7 5.79 -11.58 -8.25
CA PRO A 7 6.23 -10.37 -8.90
C PRO A 7 6.58 -10.67 -10.36
N THR A 8 5.92 -9.96 -11.26
CA THR A 8 6.26 -10.03 -12.68
C THR A 8 7.69 -9.56 -12.87
N THR A 9 8.39 -10.21 -13.79
CA THR A 9 9.77 -9.90 -14.16
C THR A 9 9.95 -8.37 -14.32
N GLY A 10 10.86 -7.77 -13.54
CA GLY A 10 11.09 -6.31 -13.53
C GLY A 10 10.37 -5.52 -12.44
N GLN A 11 9.68 -6.19 -11.53
CA GLN A 11 9.04 -5.56 -10.38
C GLN A 11 9.86 -5.80 -9.12
N SER A 12 10.19 -4.73 -8.40
CA SER A 12 10.93 -4.79 -7.13
C SER A 12 10.12 -4.12 -6.02
N THR A 13 9.77 -4.87 -5.01
CA THR A 13 8.99 -4.39 -3.86
C THR A 13 9.82 -3.44 -2.99
N ILE A 14 9.27 -2.27 -2.68
CA ILE A 14 9.88 -1.28 -1.80
C ILE A 14 9.29 -1.40 -0.39
N ALA A 15 7.98 -1.43 -0.28
CA ALA A 15 7.26 -1.50 1.00
C ALA A 15 5.96 -2.28 0.84
N LEU A 16 5.58 -2.99 1.91
CA LEU A 16 4.30 -3.70 2.00
C LEU A 16 3.50 -3.18 3.19
N ASN A 17 2.19 -3.11 3.02
CA ASN A 17 1.26 -2.80 4.10
C ASN A 17 0.61 -4.08 4.62
N LYS A 18 1.29 -4.76 5.53
CA LYS A 18 0.78 -5.99 6.15
C LYS A 18 -0.43 -5.75 7.05
N LYS A 19 -0.52 -4.56 7.62
CA LYS A 19 -1.61 -4.13 8.49
C LYS A 19 -2.94 -3.99 7.74
N ALA A 20 -2.90 -3.68 6.45
CA ALA A 20 -4.10 -3.50 5.63
C ALA A 20 -5.00 -4.74 5.63
N LYS A 21 -4.45 -5.93 5.50
CA LYS A 21 -5.21 -7.20 5.53
C LYS A 21 -5.81 -7.49 6.90
N PHE A 22 -5.19 -6.99 7.96
CA PHE A 22 -5.68 -7.16 9.32
C PHE A 22 -6.84 -6.20 9.61
N ASP A 23 -6.73 -4.96 9.18
CA ASP A 23 -7.68 -3.90 9.51
C ASP A 23 -8.87 -3.81 8.54
N PHE A 24 -8.73 -4.33 7.31
CA PHE A 24 -9.71 -4.18 6.25
C PHE A 24 -9.99 -5.48 5.50
N PHE A 25 -11.25 -5.61 5.05
CA PHE A 25 -11.57 -6.54 3.96
C PHE A 25 -11.20 -5.83 2.66
N LEU A 26 -10.20 -6.34 1.96
CA LEU A 26 -9.67 -5.72 0.74
C LEU A 26 -10.39 -6.24 -0.50
N GLY A 27 -10.86 -5.31 -1.32
CA GLY A 27 -11.48 -5.60 -2.61
C GLY A 27 -10.50 -5.53 -3.78
N ASP A 28 -10.99 -5.04 -4.90
CA ASP A 28 -10.21 -4.90 -6.13
C ASP A 28 -8.97 -4.04 -5.91
N ARG A 29 -7.87 -4.44 -6.56
CA ARG A 29 -6.59 -3.75 -6.51
C ARG A 29 -6.34 -2.99 -7.79
N ILE A 30 -5.82 -1.78 -7.66
CA ILE A 30 -5.51 -0.88 -8.77
C ILE A 30 -4.06 -0.41 -8.60
N GLU A 31 -3.33 -0.34 -9.72
CA GLU A 31 -1.99 0.21 -9.75
C GLU A 31 -2.04 1.70 -10.07
N ALA A 32 -1.48 2.52 -9.19
CA ALA A 32 -1.38 3.96 -9.36
C ALA A 32 0.07 4.38 -9.57
N GLY A 33 0.27 5.45 -10.33
CA GLY A 33 1.55 6.16 -10.36
C GLY A 33 1.66 7.14 -9.19
N LEU A 34 2.88 7.61 -8.91
CA LEU A 34 3.17 8.59 -7.87
C LEU A 34 3.94 9.76 -8.45
N VAL A 35 3.54 10.97 -8.07
CA VAL A 35 4.34 12.18 -8.32
C VAL A 35 5.33 12.34 -7.18
N LEU A 36 6.62 12.14 -7.47
CA LEU A 36 7.69 12.10 -6.48
C LEU A 36 8.75 13.17 -6.77
N GLU A 37 9.40 13.63 -5.72
CA GLU A 37 10.59 14.46 -5.80
C GLU A 37 11.85 13.59 -5.98
N GLY A 38 12.93 14.19 -6.47
CA GLY A 38 14.17 13.45 -6.74
C GLY A 38 14.75 12.74 -5.52
N TRP A 39 14.74 13.39 -4.36
CA TRP A 39 15.23 12.81 -3.11
C TRP A 39 14.38 11.62 -2.66
N GLU A 40 13.07 11.64 -2.94
CA GLU A 40 12.15 10.55 -2.64
C GLU A 40 12.48 9.30 -3.46
N VAL A 41 12.73 9.46 -4.74
CA VAL A 41 13.12 8.34 -5.61
C VAL A 41 14.43 7.71 -5.14
N LYS A 42 15.41 8.51 -4.74
CA LYS A 42 16.68 8.01 -4.19
C LYS A 42 16.46 7.23 -2.88
N ALA A 43 15.64 7.77 -1.99
CA ALA A 43 15.30 7.11 -0.73
C ALA A 43 14.57 5.77 -0.97
N LEU A 44 13.67 5.73 -1.94
CA LEU A 44 12.92 4.52 -2.30
C LEU A 44 13.82 3.44 -2.89
N ARG A 45 14.84 3.81 -3.67
CA ARG A 45 15.85 2.85 -4.14
C ARG A 45 16.62 2.20 -2.99
N ALA A 46 16.78 2.91 -1.88
CA ALA A 46 17.40 2.39 -0.67
C ALA A 46 16.38 1.67 0.25
N GLY A 47 15.14 1.53 -0.16
CA GLY A 47 14.09 0.86 0.61
C GLY A 47 13.57 1.64 1.81
N LYS A 48 13.77 2.96 1.84
CA LYS A 48 13.43 3.84 2.98
C LYS A 48 11.99 4.35 2.91
N ALA A 49 11.01 3.44 2.91
CA ALA A 49 9.60 3.81 2.89
C ALA A 49 8.77 2.97 3.87
N GLN A 50 7.72 3.58 4.41
CA GLN A 50 6.74 2.93 5.26
C GLN A 50 5.33 3.40 4.87
N ILE A 51 4.43 2.45 4.61
CA ILE A 51 3.06 2.72 4.20
C ILE A 51 2.00 2.10 5.13
N ALA A 52 2.41 1.54 6.26
CA ALA A 52 1.51 0.83 7.18
C ALA A 52 0.37 1.71 7.72
N ASP A 53 0.63 2.98 7.96
CA ASP A 53 -0.35 3.95 8.46
C ASP A 53 -0.82 4.92 7.37
N ALA A 54 -0.51 4.63 6.12
CA ALA A 54 -0.90 5.45 4.99
C ALA A 54 -2.33 5.16 4.54
N HIS A 55 -2.96 6.17 3.97
CA HIS A 55 -4.27 6.05 3.34
C HIS A 55 -4.37 6.98 2.14
N VAL A 56 -5.35 6.74 1.31
CA VAL A 56 -5.59 7.53 0.11
C VAL A 56 -6.91 8.28 0.26
N ILE A 57 -6.89 9.56 -0.04
CA ILE A 57 -8.11 10.39 -0.10
C ILE A 57 -8.32 10.89 -1.52
N VAL A 58 -9.58 11.18 -1.85
CA VAL A 58 -9.93 11.86 -3.09
C VAL A 58 -10.40 13.26 -2.74
N LYS A 59 -9.79 14.26 -3.33
CA LYS A 59 -10.09 15.66 -3.15
C LYS A 59 -9.97 16.41 -4.46
N ASP A 60 -10.99 17.22 -4.78
CA ASP A 60 -11.03 18.01 -6.02
C ASP A 60 -10.79 17.18 -7.29
N GLY A 61 -11.36 15.97 -7.34
CA GLY A 61 -11.24 15.06 -8.47
C GLY A 61 -9.88 14.41 -8.64
N GLU A 62 -9.03 14.47 -7.63
CA GLU A 62 -7.68 13.89 -7.63
C GLU A 62 -7.47 12.99 -6.41
N ALA A 63 -6.60 11.98 -6.55
CA ALA A 63 -6.25 11.07 -5.46
C ALA A 63 -4.91 11.46 -4.83
N TRP A 64 -4.85 11.41 -3.50
CA TRP A 64 -3.70 11.84 -2.71
C TRP A 64 -3.33 10.78 -1.68
N LEU A 65 -2.04 10.50 -1.56
CA LEU A 65 -1.48 9.59 -0.55
C LEU A 65 -1.06 10.40 0.68
N LEU A 66 -1.66 10.07 1.82
CA LEU A 66 -1.35 10.68 3.13
C LEU A 66 -0.78 9.63 4.08
N GLY A 67 0.04 10.07 5.01
CA GLY A 67 0.58 9.22 6.07
C GLY A 67 1.67 8.25 5.65
N ALA A 68 2.08 8.24 4.39
CA ALA A 68 3.25 7.51 3.95
C ALA A 68 4.52 8.23 4.36
N VAL A 69 5.49 7.50 4.87
CA VAL A 69 6.78 8.05 5.30
C VAL A 69 7.87 7.60 4.34
N ILE A 70 8.58 8.57 3.75
CA ILE A 70 9.79 8.33 2.95
C ILE A 70 10.93 9.02 3.68
N THR A 71 11.84 8.24 4.26
CA THR A 71 12.96 8.77 5.05
C THR A 71 14.05 9.28 4.13
N PRO A 72 14.42 10.59 4.21
CA PRO A 72 15.51 11.13 3.40
C PRO A 72 16.84 10.44 3.71
N LEU A 73 17.66 10.27 2.69
CA LEU A 73 19.04 9.82 2.87
C LEU A 73 19.86 10.95 3.50
N LEU A 74 20.91 10.61 4.26
CA LEU A 74 21.81 11.57 4.90
C LEU A 74 22.50 12.50 3.89
N GLN A 75 22.59 12.09 2.63
CA GLN A 75 23.22 12.83 1.53
C GLN A 75 22.21 13.65 0.70
N ALA A 76 21.00 13.87 1.23
CA ALA A 76 20.03 14.72 0.55
C ALA A 76 20.61 16.12 0.35
N SER A 77 20.42 16.69 -0.85
CA SER A 77 20.95 18.00 -1.21
C SER A 77 20.57 19.07 -0.19
N SER A 78 21.53 19.90 0.23
CA SER A 78 21.31 21.02 1.15
C SER A 78 20.35 22.08 0.63
N HIS A 79 20.02 22.06 -0.65
CA HIS A 79 19.07 22.99 -1.28
C HIS A 79 17.61 22.55 -1.14
N VAL A 80 17.34 21.33 -0.71
CA VAL A 80 16.00 20.79 -0.55
C VAL A 80 15.77 20.47 0.94
N LYS A 81 14.68 21.02 1.51
CA LYS A 81 14.21 20.58 2.83
C LYS A 81 13.28 19.39 2.60
N PRO A 82 13.75 18.14 2.74
CA PRO A 82 12.89 16.99 2.51
C PRO A 82 11.85 16.86 3.62
N ASP A 83 10.59 16.72 3.23
CA ASP A 83 9.49 16.42 4.14
C ASP A 83 9.15 14.92 4.04
N PRO A 84 9.49 14.10 5.04
CA PRO A 84 9.24 12.66 5.02
C PRO A 84 7.77 12.29 4.89
N THR A 85 6.87 13.12 5.38
CA THR A 85 5.43 12.88 5.45
C THR A 85 4.64 13.70 4.43
N ARG A 86 5.28 14.19 3.40
CA ARG A 86 4.66 14.99 2.35
C ARG A 86 3.45 14.26 1.75
N THR A 87 2.36 14.99 1.53
CA THR A 87 1.22 14.49 0.76
C THR A 87 1.61 14.33 -0.71
N ARG A 88 1.37 13.15 -1.27
CA ARG A 88 1.82 12.81 -2.63
C ARG A 88 0.63 12.56 -3.52
N LYS A 89 0.67 13.12 -4.72
CA LYS A 89 -0.39 12.93 -5.72
C LYS A 89 -0.26 11.56 -6.36
N LEU A 90 -1.38 10.87 -6.50
CA LEU A 90 -1.48 9.62 -7.25
C LEU A 90 -1.91 9.91 -8.69
N LEU A 91 -1.35 9.13 -9.61
CA LEU A 91 -1.69 9.17 -11.02
C LEU A 91 -2.54 7.95 -11.37
N LEU A 92 -3.79 8.19 -11.71
CA LEU A 92 -4.79 7.19 -12.08
C LEU A 92 -5.43 7.57 -13.39
N HIS A 93 -5.89 6.56 -14.13
CA HIS A 93 -6.75 6.81 -15.29
C HIS A 93 -8.08 7.40 -14.81
N GLU A 94 -8.67 8.24 -15.64
CA GLU A 94 -9.92 8.95 -15.30
C GLU A 94 -11.04 7.98 -14.90
N HIS A 95 -11.20 6.88 -15.64
CA HIS A 95 -12.23 5.87 -15.33
C HIS A 95 -11.96 5.12 -14.03
N GLU A 96 -10.68 4.88 -13.67
CA GLU A 96 -10.30 4.27 -12.41
C GLU A 96 -10.61 5.21 -11.24
N LEU A 97 -10.27 6.48 -11.38
CA LEU A 97 -10.54 7.50 -10.38
C LEU A 97 -12.04 7.68 -10.15
N ALA A 98 -12.83 7.75 -11.23
CA ALA A 98 -14.30 7.86 -11.15
C ALA A 98 -14.92 6.67 -10.41
N ARG A 99 -14.44 5.46 -10.70
CA ARG A 99 -14.88 4.23 -10.01
C ARG A 99 -14.56 4.28 -8.51
N LEU A 100 -13.35 4.68 -8.13
CA LEU A 100 -12.95 4.82 -6.73
C LEU A 100 -13.81 5.82 -5.98
N ILE A 101 -14.05 6.99 -6.57
CA ILE A 101 -14.91 8.03 -6.00
C ILE A 101 -16.31 7.47 -5.75
N GLY A 102 -16.90 6.79 -6.73
CA GLY A 102 -18.22 6.20 -6.59
C GLY A 102 -18.32 5.18 -5.45
N GLN A 103 -17.32 4.31 -5.31
CA GLN A 103 -17.29 3.29 -4.25
C GLN A 103 -17.11 3.91 -2.86
N VAL A 104 -16.28 4.94 -2.74
CA VAL A 104 -16.09 5.64 -1.46
C VAL A 104 -17.35 6.37 -1.04
N GLU A 105 -18.00 7.09 -1.95
CA GLU A 105 -19.19 7.88 -1.66
C GLU A 105 -20.43 7.03 -1.40
N ARG A 106 -20.65 5.97 -2.21
CA ARG A 106 -21.87 5.15 -2.13
C ARG A 106 -21.82 4.08 -1.05
N LYS A 107 -20.65 3.45 -0.85
CA LYS A 107 -20.49 2.29 0.04
C LYS A 107 -19.66 2.59 1.27
N GLY A 108 -19.10 3.80 1.40
CA GLY A 108 -18.26 4.16 2.53
C GLY A 108 -16.94 3.38 2.61
N PHE A 109 -16.44 2.87 1.48
CA PHE A 109 -15.16 2.20 1.45
C PHE A 109 -14.01 3.17 1.63
N THR A 110 -12.91 2.68 2.19
CA THR A 110 -11.65 3.40 2.33
C THR A 110 -10.69 2.92 1.24
N ILE A 111 -9.88 3.81 0.68
CA ILE A 111 -8.83 3.43 -0.25
C ILE A 111 -7.54 3.23 0.54
N VAL A 112 -6.99 2.03 0.47
CA VAL A 112 -5.85 1.61 1.30
C VAL A 112 -4.67 1.25 0.39
N PRO A 113 -3.47 1.82 0.62
CA PRO A 113 -2.27 1.36 -0.09
C PRO A 113 -1.85 0.00 0.46
N THR A 114 -1.55 -0.94 -0.41
CA THR A 114 -1.18 -2.31 -0.05
C THR A 114 0.29 -2.61 -0.30
N ALA A 115 0.86 -2.05 -1.36
CA ALA A 115 2.25 -2.26 -1.74
C ALA A 115 2.80 -1.08 -2.53
N MET A 116 4.10 -0.82 -2.35
CA MET A 116 4.86 0.13 -3.16
C MET A 116 6.01 -0.62 -3.79
N TYR A 117 6.25 -0.41 -5.08
CA TYR A 117 7.25 -1.17 -5.84
C TYR A 117 7.75 -0.39 -7.06
N PHE A 118 8.93 -0.80 -7.54
CA PHE A 118 9.43 -0.36 -8.84
C PHE A 118 8.91 -1.28 -9.95
N LYS A 119 8.43 -0.69 -11.01
CA LYS A 119 8.03 -1.39 -12.23
C LYS A 119 8.53 -0.61 -13.43
N ARG A 120 9.40 -1.23 -14.23
CA ARG A 120 10.00 -0.60 -15.41
C ARG A 120 10.67 0.75 -15.08
N GLY A 121 11.40 0.82 -13.96
CA GLY A 121 12.11 2.03 -13.51
C GLY A 121 11.24 3.11 -12.90
N ARG A 122 9.93 2.88 -12.74
CA ARG A 122 8.99 3.83 -12.12
C ARG A 122 8.43 3.28 -10.82
N VAL A 123 8.21 4.17 -9.88
CA VAL A 123 7.55 3.81 -8.62
C VAL A 123 6.05 3.71 -8.84
N LYS A 124 5.49 2.58 -8.44
CA LYS A 124 4.04 2.32 -8.48
C LYS A 124 3.53 2.04 -7.07
N LEU A 125 2.29 2.40 -6.84
CA LEU A 125 1.57 2.11 -5.61
C LEU A 125 0.35 1.24 -5.93
N GLU A 126 0.29 0.05 -5.34
CA GLU A 126 -0.93 -0.76 -5.37
C GLU A 126 -1.88 -0.26 -4.30
N ILE A 127 -3.08 0.06 -4.69
CA ILE A 127 -4.16 0.48 -3.80
C ILE A 127 -5.35 -0.48 -3.91
N ALA A 128 -6.11 -0.60 -2.84
CA ALA A 128 -7.30 -1.42 -2.80
C ALA A 128 -8.44 -0.70 -2.09
N LEU A 129 -9.67 -0.99 -2.50
CA LEU A 129 -10.84 -0.59 -1.73
C LEU A 129 -10.93 -1.48 -0.49
N GLY A 130 -11.09 -0.87 0.67
CA GLY A 130 -11.16 -1.57 1.95
C GLY A 130 -12.42 -1.24 2.71
N GLU A 131 -13.03 -2.28 3.26
CA GLU A 131 -14.09 -2.16 4.27
C GLU A 131 -13.47 -2.42 5.64
N GLY A 132 -13.63 -1.48 6.58
CA GLY A 132 -13.06 -1.59 7.92
C GLY A 132 -13.62 -2.81 8.68
N LYS A 133 -12.74 -3.62 9.23
CA LYS A 133 -13.12 -4.75 10.06
C LYS A 133 -13.56 -4.31 11.44
N LYS A 134 -14.64 -4.92 11.94
CA LYS A 134 -15.07 -4.78 13.33
C LYS A 134 -14.18 -5.61 14.26
N ALA A 135 -14.23 -5.33 15.56
CA ALA A 135 -13.39 -6.03 16.55
C ALA A 135 -13.49 -7.56 16.47
N HIS A 136 -14.69 -8.11 16.26
CA HIS A 136 -14.88 -9.55 16.13
C HIS A 136 -14.27 -10.14 14.87
N ASP A 137 -14.26 -9.39 13.75
CA ASP A 137 -13.61 -9.79 12.49
C ASP A 137 -12.10 -9.87 12.66
N LYS A 138 -11.51 -8.92 13.39
CA LYS A 138 -10.07 -8.90 13.68
C LYS A 138 -9.68 -10.09 14.55
N ARG A 139 -10.48 -10.45 15.55
CA ARG A 139 -10.25 -11.65 16.38
C ARG A 139 -10.29 -12.92 15.55
N ALA A 140 -11.25 -13.05 14.64
CA ALA A 140 -11.34 -14.20 13.74
C ALA A 140 -10.09 -14.31 12.83
N THR A 141 -9.60 -13.20 12.32
CA THR A 141 -8.36 -13.14 11.51
C THR A 141 -7.16 -13.60 12.31
N LEU A 142 -7.02 -13.18 13.57
CA LEU A 142 -5.92 -13.61 14.45
C LEU A 142 -5.98 -15.11 14.74
N LYS A 143 -7.15 -15.65 15.03
CA LYS A 143 -7.35 -17.10 15.24
C LYS A 143 -6.92 -17.90 14.01
N ASP A 144 -7.32 -17.45 12.83
CA ASP A 144 -6.96 -18.13 11.59
C ASP A 144 -5.45 -18.10 11.33
N ARG A 145 -4.77 -16.98 11.61
CA ARG A 145 -3.31 -16.88 11.54
C ARG A 145 -2.62 -17.84 12.51
N ASP A 146 -3.07 -17.90 13.74
CA ASP A 146 -2.50 -18.76 14.78
C ASP A 146 -2.68 -20.23 14.40
N TRP A 147 -3.86 -20.60 13.95
CA TRP A 147 -4.16 -21.94 13.45
C TRP A 147 -3.25 -22.34 12.30
N LYS A 148 -3.07 -21.48 11.31
CA LYS A 148 -2.18 -21.74 10.17
C LYS A 148 -0.72 -21.93 10.60
N ARG A 149 -0.24 -21.13 11.55
CA ARG A 149 1.11 -21.28 12.10
C ARG A 149 1.28 -22.60 12.84
N ASP A 150 0.33 -22.95 13.69
CA ASP A 150 0.36 -24.19 14.47
C ASP A 150 0.30 -25.42 13.56
N LYS A 151 -0.55 -25.41 12.55
CA LYS A 151 -0.63 -26.44 11.55
C LYS A 151 0.70 -26.60 10.78
N ALA A 152 1.31 -25.53 10.35
CA ALA A 152 2.61 -25.56 9.67
C ALA A 152 3.72 -26.09 10.57
N ARG A 153 3.68 -25.78 11.86
CA ARG A 153 4.63 -26.30 12.87
C ARG A 153 4.47 -27.80 13.05
N ILE A 154 3.25 -28.30 13.17
CA ILE A 154 2.94 -29.74 13.29
C ILE A 154 3.45 -30.50 12.07
N VAL A 155 3.19 -30.01 10.86
CA VAL A 155 3.65 -30.63 9.61
C VAL A 155 5.17 -30.70 9.56
N ARG A 156 5.91 -29.69 10.04
CA ARG A 156 7.38 -29.71 10.09
C ARG A 156 7.95 -30.74 11.04
N HIS A 157 7.24 -31.05 12.14
CA HIS A 157 7.69 -32.00 13.15
C HIS A 157 7.30 -33.46 12.84
N THR A 158 6.43 -33.66 11.85
CA THR A 158 5.94 -35.02 11.48
C THR A 158 6.73 -35.66 10.35
N ILE A 159 7.72 -35.00 9.80
CA ILE A 159 8.57 -35.52 8.69
C ILE A 159 9.85 -36.06 9.25
#